data_ef10b22a784faf0cfbbbfd410af7a58c
#
_entry.id   ef10b22a784faf0cfbbbfd410af7a58c
#
_cell.length_a   1.000
_cell.length_b   1.000
_cell.length_c   1.000
_cell.angle_alpha   90.00
_cell.angle_beta   90.00
_cell.angle_gamma   90.00
#
_symmetry.space_group_name_H-M   'P 1'
#
loop_
_entity.id
_entity.type
_entity.pdbx_description
1 polymer ?
#
loop_
_entity_poly.entity_id
_entity_poly.type
_entity_poly.pdbx_seq_one_letter_code
_entity_poly.pdbx_strand_id
1 'polypeptide(L)'
;ELLLYTGFKKGKNQLDFDFYVQPKQTLYFVGTPQNYQIWTQGQGRYTSHWLPSFDDVNEKLTFSISVTTLENEEATRTSLTAISNGELVQKETFRNIQAGKIYTTWNYQMKKPMASYLVMMAIGDFVFQTHHSASGIPLERYIQPKDATKMDYTYMHSDRIFDFLEKEIGVKYPWKIYRQVPVRDFLYAGMENTTSTIFDQDFVVDSI
;
A
#
# COMPACT_ATOMS: atom_id res chain seq x y z
N GLU A 1 -11.80 20.08 8.72
CA GLU A 1 -12.82 19.20 9.33
C GLU A 1 -14.14 19.36 8.60
N LEU A 2 -14.82 18.26 8.27
CA LEU A 2 -16.16 18.23 7.67
C LEU A 2 -17.17 17.86 8.74
N LEU A 3 -18.14 18.72 8.98
CA LEU A 3 -19.22 18.51 9.95
C LEU A 3 -20.56 18.35 9.22
N LEU A 4 -21.24 17.23 9.45
CA LEU A 4 -22.52 16.90 8.83
C LEU A 4 -23.59 16.83 9.92
N TYR A 5 -24.53 17.77 9.91
CA TYR A 5 -25.53 17.92 10.98
C TYR A 5 -26.90 17.32 10.67
N THR A 6 -27.18 16.99 9.41
CA THR A 6 -28.49 16.51 8.96
C THR A 6 -28.37 15.41 7.92
N GLY A 7 -29.49 14.76 7.60
CA GLY A 7 -29.58 13.76 6.54
C GLY A 7 -29.34 12.32 6.98
N PHE A 8 -29.00 12.08 8.25
CA PHE A 8 -28.75 10.74 8.77
C PHE A 8 -30.01 10.05 9.26
N LYS A 9 -30.07 8.75 9.05
CA LYS A 9 -31.12 7.85 9.54
C LYS A 9 -30.52 6.89 10.56
N LYS A 10 -31.35 6.34 11.45
CA LYS A 10 -30.97 5.20 12.27
C LYS A 10 -30.67 4.02 11.35
N GLY A 11 -29.49 3.39 11.51
CA GLY A 11 -29.05 2.27 10.70
C GLY A 11 -27.99 2.69 9.65
N LYS A 12 -27.99 2.01 8.50
CA LYS A 12 -26.99 2.23 7.46
C LYS A 12 -27.23 3.55 6.73
N ASN A 13 -26.17 4.36 6.63
CA ASN A 13 -26.11 5.56 5.82
C ASN A 13 -24.99 5.40 4.77
N GLN A 14 -25.09 6.14 3.67
CA GLN A 14 -24.07 6.22 2.64
C GLN A 14 -23.76 7.68 2.38
N LEU A 15 -22.48 7.99 2.27
CA LEU A 15 -21.97 9.31 1.88
C LEU A 15 -21.05 9.08 0.69
N ASP A 16 -21.24 9.85 -0.35
CA ASP A 16 -20.42 9.84 -1.55
C ASP A 16 -19.69 11.19 -1.65
N PHE A 17 -18.39 11.13 -1.92
CA PHE A 17 -17.53 12.32 -2.03
C PHE A 17 -16.77 12.27 -3.34
N ASP A 18 -16.95 13.32 -4.16
CA ASP A 18 -16.03 13.65 -5.24
C ASP A 18 -15.07 14.71 -4.72
N PHE A 19 -13.77 14.44 -4.76
CA PHE A 19 -12.80 15.36 -4.19
C PHE A 19 -11.49 15.39 -4.98
N TYR A 20 -10.83 16.52 -4.88
CA TYR A 20 -9.47 16.73 -5.34
C TYR A 20 -8.62 17.18 -4.17
N VAL A 21 -7.44 16.61 -4.02
CA VAL A 21 -6.54 16.95 -2.92
C VAL A 21 -5.12 17.26 -3.42
N GLN A 22 -4.51 18.21 -2.75
CA GLN A 22 -3.08 18.52 -2.87
C GLN A 22 -2.47 18.51 -1.46
N PRO A 23 -2.30 17.33 -0.85
CA PRO A 23 -1.86 17.24 0.52
C PRO A 23 -0.41 17.72 0.65
N LYS A 24 -0.13 18.46 1.72
CA LYS A 24 1.23 18.91 2.06
C LYS A 24 2.02 17.83 2.82
N GLN A 25 1.33 16.83 3.30
CA GLN A 25 1.87 15.68 4.05
C GLN A 25 0.97 14.47 3.84
N THR A 26 1.40 13.30 4.25
CA THR A 26 0.68 12.02 4.20
C THR A 26 0.74 11.32 2.84
N LEU A 27 0.63 12.04 1.73
CA LEU A 27 0.82 11.52 0.38
C LEU A 27 2.01 12.24 -0.23
N TYR A 28 3.03 11.47 -0.57
CA TYR A 28 4.31 11.97 -1.04
C TYR A 28 4.59 11.52 -2.47
N PHE A 29 5.16 12.43 -3.24
CA PHE A 29 5.59 12.23 -4.62
C PHE A 29 7.08 12.43 -4.66
N VAL A 30 7.84 11.35 -4.88
CA VAL A 30 9.30 11.35 -4.78
C VAL A 30 9.96 10.83 -6.06
N GLY A 31 11.19 11.23 -6.28
CA GLY A 31 11.98 10.81 -7.45
C GLY A 31 11.86 11.75 -8.65
N THR A 32 12.24 11.26 -9.82
CA THR A 32 12.22 11.99 -11.09
C THR A 32 11.10 11.45 -11.99
N PRO A 33 10.74 12.15 -13.09
CA PRO A 33 9.71 11.67 -14.01
C PRO A 33 9.94 10.24 -14.54
N GLN A 34 11.20 9.79 -14.61
CA GLN A 34 11.57 8.46 -15.11
C GLN A 34 11.45 7.36 -14.05
N ASN A 35 11.46 7.71 -12.76
CA ASN A 35 11.50 6.76 -11.65
C ASN A 35 10.77 7.26 -10.41
N TYR A 36 9.68 8.01 -10.59
CA TYR A 36 8.92 8.50 -9.45
C TYR A 36 8.24 7.37 -8.68
N GLN A 37 8.05 7.61 -7.40
CA GLN A 37 7.19 6.82 -6.54
C GLN A 37 6.18 7.74 -5.86
N ILE A 38 5.03 7.17 -5.54
CA ILE A 38 4.01 7.80 -4.71
C ILE A 38 3.78 6.87 -3.53
N TRP A 39 3.84 7.39 -2.32
CA TRP A 39 3.55 6.59 -1.14
C TRP A 39 2.90 7.42 -0.04
N THR A 40 2.28 6.74 0.90
CA THR A 40 1.55 7.36 2.00
C THR A 40 2.22 7.11 3.34
N GLN A 41 2.07 8.07 4.26
CA GLN A 41 2.43 7.95 5.67
C GLN A 41 1.32 8.60 6.49
N GLY A 42 0.46 7.77 7.11
CA GLY A 42 -0.74 8.20 7.82
C GLY A 42 -0.62 8.27 9.33
N GLN A 43 0.57 7.95 9.90
CA GLN A 43 0.78 7.91 11.34
C GLN A 43 0.36 9.22 12.02
N GLY A 44 -0.33 9.08 13.14
CA GLY A 44 -0.98 10.20 13.79
C GLY A 44 -2.46 10.28 13.38
N ARG A 45 -2.89 11.43 12.90
CA ARG A 45 -4.28 11.70 12.50
C ARG A 45 -4.31 12.40 11.16
N TYR A 46 -3.66 11.81 10.15
CA TYR A 46 -3.39 12.51 8.90
C TYR A 46 -3.97 11.82 7.65
N THR A 47 -4.62 10.66 7.78
CA THR A 47 -5.19 9.95 6.64
C THR A 47 -6.27 10.78 5.95
N SER A 48 -7.06 11.55 6.71
CA SER A 48 -8.07 12.47 6.17
C SER A 48 -7.51 13.60 5.29
N HIS A 49 -6.19 13.80 5.26
CA HIS A 49 -5.56 14.77 4.36
C HIS A 49 -5.61 14.34 2.89
N TRP A 50 -5.77 13.06 2.61
CA TRP A 50 -5.85 12.57 1.24
C TRP A 50 -7.04 11.64 0.96
N LEU A 51 -7.57 11.00 2.00
CA LEU A 51 -8.68 10.05 1.91
C LEU A 51 -9.76 10.45 2.92
N PRO A 52 -11.03 10.66 2.52
CA PRO A 52 -12.11 10.88 3.47
C PRO A 52 -12.19 9.72 4.47
N SER A 53 -11.88 9.97 5.73
CA SER A 53 -11.78 8.95 6.77
C SER A 53 -11.96 9.55 8.16
N PHE A 54 -12.20 8.66 9.15
CA PHE A 54 -12.12 9.01 10.55
C PHE A 54 -10.68 8.78 11.02
N ASP A 55 -10.03 9.82 11.54
CA ASP A 55 -8.64 9.73 12.01
C ASP A 55 -8.51 9.29 13.49
N ASP A 56 -9.62 8.96 14.15
CA ASP A 56 -9.58 8.41 15.51
C ASP A 56 -9.13 6.94 15.46
N VAL A 57 -8.13 6.59 16.26
CA VAL A 57 -7.56 5.23 16.30
C VAL A 57 -8.53 4.18 16.83
N ASN A 58 -9.57 4.60 17.56
CA ASN A 58 -10.62 3.72 18.07
C ASN A 58 -11.66 3.38 16.98
N GLU A 59 -11.78 4.22 15.96
CA GLU A 59 -12.68 3.98 14.83
C GLU A 59 -12.03 3.01 13.84
N LYS A 60 -12.40 1.74 13.96
CA LYS A 60 -11.90 0.67 13.10
C LYS A 60 -12.84 0.44 11.93
N LEU A 61 -12.30 0.51 10.72
CA LEU A 61 -13.05 0.46 9.46
C LEU A 61 -12.50 -0.61 8.53
N THR A 62 -13.37 -1.17 7.71
CA THR A 62 -12.97 -1.96 6.54
C THR A 62 -12.71 -1.02 5.37
N PHE A 63 -11.77 -1.39 4.49
CA PHE A 63 -11.41 -0.58 3.35
C PHE A 63 -11.48 -1.38 2.05
N SER A 64 -11.98 -0.73 1.01
CA SER A 64 -11.80 -1.15 -0.38
C SER A 64 -11.19 0.02 -1.13
N ILE A 65 -10.04 -0.19 -1.73
CA ILE A 65 -9.28 0.85 -2.42
C ILE A 65 -9.04 0.41 -3.86
N SER A 66 -9.44 1.25 -4.80
CA SER A 66 -9.14 1.11 -6.21
C SER A 66 -8.15 2.19 -6.62
N VAL A 67 -7.01 1.77 -7.14
CA VAL A 67 -5.96 2.67 -7.63
C VAL A 67 -5.86 2.50 -9.13
N THR A 68 -6.04 3.59 -9.87
CA THR A 68 -5.89 3.61 -11.32
C THR A 68 -4.69 4.45 -11.71
N THR A 69 -3.77 3.86 -12.47
CA THR A 69 -2.63 4.54 -13.03
C THR A 69 -2.72 4.61 -14.54
N LEU A 70 -2.12 5.67 -15.10
CA LEU A 70 -1.92 5.79 -16.53
C LEU A 70 -0.68 4.99 -16.92
N GLU A 71 -0.82 4.06 -17.87
CA GLU A 71 0.31 3.35 -18.45
C GLU A 71 1.12 4.29 -19.37
N ASN A 72 2.41 4.17 -19.31
CA ASN A 72 3.28 4.90 -20.21
C ASN A 72 3.39 4.15 -21.54
N GLU A 73 2.97 4.75 -22.64
CA GLU A 73 3.07 4.16 -23.99
C GLU A 73 4.50 4.21 -24.56
N GLU A 74 5.38 5.02 -23.98
CA GLU A 74 6.78 5.06 -24.37
C GLU A 74 7.55 3.89 -23.76
N ALA A 75 8.07 3.01 -24.61
CA ALA A 75 8.67 1.71 -24.31
C ALA A 75 9.93 1.72 -23.39
N THR A 76 10.22 2.83 -22.74
CA THR A 76 11.39 2.99 -21.86
C THR A 76 11.08 2.81 -20.37
N ARG A 77 9.83 2.58 -20.01
CA ARG A 77 9.40 2.47 -18.61
C ARG A 77 8.64 1.17 -18.36
N THR A 78 9.04 0.47 -17.34
CA THR A 78 8.25 -0.64 -16.78
C THR A 78 6.88 -0.14 -16.30
N SER A 79 5.86 -0.98 -16.38
CA SER A 79 4.52 -0.61 -15.92
C SER A 79 4.52 -0.35 -14.42
N LEU A 80 3.85 0.74 -14.00
CA LEU A 80 3.69 1.04 -12.60
C LEU A 80 2.92 -0.06 -11.88
N THR A 81 3.34 -0.37 -10.67
CA THR A 81 2.60 -1.25 -9.75
C THR A 81 2.02 -0.40 -8.64
N ALA A 82 0.73 -0.58 -8.36
CA ALA A 82 0.09 -0.01 -7.19
C ALA A 82 -0.10 -1.08 -6.13
N ILE A 83 0.25 -0.77 -4.89
CA ILE A 83 0.20 -1.67 -3.72
C ILE A 83 -0.63 -1.00 -2.64
N SER A 84 -1.52 -1.75 -1.97
CA SER A 84 -2.30 -1.27 -0.84
C SER A 84 -2.57 -2.38 0.17
N ASN A 85 -3.34 -2.08 1.21
CA ASN A 85 -3.70 -3.03 2.26
C ASN A 85 -4.64 -4.14 1.77
N GLY A 86 -4.56 -5.31 2.40
CA GLY A 86 -5.47 -6.42 2.15
C GLY A 86 -5.15 -7.23 0.90
N GLU A 87 -6.14 -7.94 0.39
CA GLU A 87 -6.00 -8.82 -0.77
C GLU A 87 -6.18 -8.00 -2.06
N LEU A 88 -5.33 -8.23 -3.06
CA LEU A 88 -5.58 -7.77 -4.44
C LEU A 88 -6.67 -8.68 -5.02
N VAL A 89 -7.88 -8.16 -5.14
CA VAL A 89 -9.03 -8.94 -5.62
C VAL A 89 -9.21 -8.87 -7.13
N GLN A 90 -8.67 -7.83 -7.77
CA GLN A 90 -8.77 -7.65 -9.22
C GLN A 90 -7.67 -6.71 -9.71
N LYS A 91 -7.12 -7.02 -10.88
CA LYS A 91 -6.25 -6.12 -11.66
C LYS A 91 -6.76 -6.11 -13.09
N GLU A 92 -7.04 -4.93 -13.61
CA GLU A 92 -7.55 -4.75 -14.98
C GLU A 92 -6.75 -3.71 -15.72
N THR A 93 -6.44 -4.00 -16.98
CA THR A 93 -5.86 -3.03 -17.91
C THR A 93 -6.86 -2.76 -19.03
N PHE A 94 -7.14 -1.50 -19.30
CA PHE A 94 -8.09 -1.10 -20.33
C PHE A 94 -7.62 0.13 -21.10
N ARG A 95 -8.06 0.24 -22.33
CA ARG A 95 -7.83 1.42 -23.16
C ARG A 95 -9.03 2.37 -23.10
N ASN A 96 -8.81 3.59 -22.67
CA ASN A 96 -9.81 4.64 -22.81
C ASN A 96 -9.78 5.14 -24.27
N ILE A 97 -10.81 4.81 -25.04
CA ILE A 97 -10.88 5.12 -26.48
C ILE A 97 -10.90 6.63 -26.73
N GLN A 98 -11.59 7.40 -25.89
CA GLN A 98 -11.70 8.85 -26.05
C GLN A 98 -10.38 9.58 -25.76
N ALA A 99 -9.66 9.12 -24.74
CA ALA A 99 -8.36 9.68 -24.38
C ALA A 99 -7.19 9.08 -25.18
N GLY A 100 -7.40 7.96 -25.88
CA GLY A 100 -6.35 7.20 -26.58
C GLY A 100 -5.31 6.58 -25.65
N LYS A 101 -5.60 6.47 -24.34
CA LYS A 101 -4.63 6.11 -23.30
C LYS A 101 -4.96 4.76 -22.68
N ILE A 102 -3.94 4.07 -22.19
CA ILE A 102 -4.07 2.80 -21.46
C ILE A 102 -3.97 3.08 -19.97
N TYR A 103 -4.86 2.47 -19.19
CA TYR A 103 -4.92 2.55 -17.75
C TYR A 103 -4.89 1.16 -17.15
N THR A 104 -4.28 1.04 -15.96
CA THR A 104 -4.38 -0.16 -15.15
C THR A 104 -4.99 0.19 -13.80
N THR A 105 -5.99 -0.59 -13.37
CA THR A 105 -6.66 -0.46 -12.07
C THR A 105 -6.34 -1.67 -11.21
N TRP A 106 -5.91 -1.42 -9.98
CA TRP A 106 -5.73 -2.42 -8.93
C TRP A 106 -6.82 -2.22 -7.88
N ASN A 107 -7.58 -3.29 -7.60
CA ASN A 107 -8.64 -3.29 -6.59
C ASN A 107 -8.19 -4.11 -5.37
N TYR A 108 -8.02 -3.44 -4.26
CA TYR A 108 -7.64 -4.04 -2.98
C TYR A 108 -8.80 -4.07 -2.01
N GLN A 109 -8.88 -5.12 -1.19
CA GLN A 109 -9.91 -5.27 -0.19
C GLN A 109 -9.34 -5.68 1.16
N MET A 110 -9.58 -4.84 2.17
CA MET A 110 -9.29 -5.09 3.57
C MET A 110 -10.59 -5.39 4.32
N LYS A 111 -10.88 -6.68 4.49
CA LYS A 111 -12.15 -7.17 5.07
C LYS A 111 -12.22 -7.07 6.60
N LYS A 112 -11.07 -7.06 7.26
CA LYS A 112 -11.00 -6.90 8.72
C LYS A 112 -10.83 -5.43 9.06
N PRO A 113 -11.57 -4.94 10.08
CA PRO A 113 -11.45 -3.53 10.47
C PRO A 113 -10.04 -3.18 10.95
N MET A 114 -9.56 -2.03 10.55
CA MET A 114 -8.31 -1.43 11.01
C MET A 114 -8.45 0.07 11.17
N ALA A 115 -7.55 0.69 11.93
CA ALA A 115 -7.51 2.14 12.05
C ALA A 115 -7.07 2.80 10.73
N SER A 116 -7.61 3.97 10.41
CA SER A 116 -7.35 4.67 9.16
C SER A 116 -5.87 5.02 8.94
N TYR A 117 -5.14 5.34 10.01
CA TYR A 117 -3.71 5.70 9.91
C TYR A 117 -2.83 4.55 9.36
N LEU A 118 -3.34 3.31 9.41
CA LEU A 118 -2.68 2.13 8.86
C LEU A 118 -2.97 1.89 7.36
N VAL A 119 -3.85 2.72 6.77
CA VAL A 119 -4.09 2.67 5.33
C VAL A 119 -2.84 3.12 4.60
N MET A 120 -2.43 2.34 3.62
CA MET A 120 -1.28 2.66 2.80
C MET A 120 -1.59 2.56 1.30
N MET A 121 -0.85 3.32 0.55
CA MET A 121 -0.70 3.18 -0.89
C MET A 121 0.76 3.41 -1.26
N ALA A 122 1.31 2.52 -2.09
CA ALA A 122 2.60 2.73 -2.73
C ALA A 122 2.44 2.47 -4.23
N ILE A 123 2.90 3.41 -5.05
CA ILE A 123 2.87 3.32 -6.51
C ILE A 123 4.30 3.54 -6.99
N GLY A 124 4.77 2.67 -7.86
CA GLY A 124 6.12 2.79 -8.42
C GLY A 124 6.44 1.62 -9.33
N ASP A 125 7.68 1.60 -9.76
CA ASP A 125 8.25 0.48 -10.49
C ASP A 125 8.80 -0.52 -9.48
N PHE A 126 8.10 -1.65 -9.34
CA PHE A 126 8.45 -2.71 -8.40
C PHE A 126 8.46 -4.07 -9.09
N VAL A 127 9.45 -4.87 -8.72
CA VAL A 127 9.43 -6.34 -8.89
C VAL A 127 9.18 -6.97 -7.54
N PHE A 128 8.62 -8.18 -7.52
CA PHE A 128 8.35 -8.88 -6.26
C PHE A 128 8.54 -10.39 -6.39
N GLN A 129 8.74 -11.01 -5.24
CA GLN A 129 8.72 -12.46 -5.05
C GLN A 129 7.69 -12.80 -3.97
N THR A 130 7.06 -13.97 -4.11
CA THR A 130 6.13 -14.50 -3.10
C THR A 130 6.74 -15.72 -2.45
N HIS A 131 6.89 -15.67 -1.13
CA HIS A 131 7.20 -16.80 -0.26
C HIS A 131 5.99 -17.16 0.59
N HIS A 132 6.09 -18.16 1.42
CA HIS A 132 5.04 -18.54 2.36
C HIS A 132 5.62 -18.78 3.74
N SER A 133 4.93 -18.29 4.77
CA SER A 133 5.23 -18.63 6.15
C SER A 133 4.92 -20.12 6.43
N ALA A 134 5.40 -20.64 7.54
CA ALA A 134 5.05 -21.98 8.00
C ALA A 134 3.53 -22.17 8.23
N SER A 135 2.81 -21.09 8.54
CA SER A 135 1.35 -21.09 8.68
C SER A 135 0.59 -20.95 7.35
N GLY A 136 1.32 -20.82 6.22
CA GLY A 136 0.75 -20.73 4.87
C GLY A 136 0.37 -19.31 4.42
N ILE A 137 0.77 -18.28 5.15
CA ILE A 137 0.53 -16.88 4.76
C ILE A 137 1.46 -16.49 3.61
N PRO A 138 0.96 -15.98 2.48
CA PRO A 138 1.80 -15.40 1.43
C PRO A 138 2.57 -14.20 1.95
N LEU A 139 3.88 -14.19 1.73
CA LEU A 139 4.82 -13.13 2.08
C LEU A 139 5.35 -12.54 0.77
N GLU A 140 4.80 -11.41 0.36
CA GLU A 140 5.25 -10.71 -0.85
C GLU A 140 6.33 -9.69 -0.49
N ARG A 141 7.47 -9.80 -1.16
CA ARG A 141 8.67 -9.02 -0.97
C ARG A 141 8.89 -8.18 -2.21
N TYR A 142 8.76 -6.89 -2.06
CA TYR A 142 8.92 -5.94 -3.17
C TYR A 142 10.31 -5.33 -3.17
N ILE A 143 10.79 -4.92 -4.33
CA ILE A 143 12.03 -4.16 -4.49
C ILE A 143 11.98 -3.37 -5.80
N GLN A 144 12.78 -2.32 -5.93
CA GLN A 144 12.92 -1.63 -7.20
C GLN A 144 13.71 -2.50 -8.20
N PRO A 145 13.41 -2.48 -9.51
CA PRO A 145 14.09 -3.30 -10.52
C PRO A 145 15.61 -3.14 -10.52
N LYS A 146 16.12 -1.93 -10.27
CA LYS A 146 17.57 -1.66 -10.20
C LYS A 146 18.27 -2.43 -9.08
N ASP A 147 17.53 -2.80 -8.04
CA ASP A 147 18.01 -3.50 -6.86
C ASP A 147 17.58 -4.99 -6.84
N ALA A 148 17.03 -5.52 -7.93
CA ALA A 148 16.47 -6.88 -8.00
C ALA A 148 17.46 -7.97 -7.55
N THR A 149 18.75 -7.79 -7.81
CA THR A 149 19.81 -8.73 -7.38
C THR A 149 20.04 -8.76 -5.87
N LYS A 150 19.53 -7.77 -5.13
CA LYS A 150 19.62 -7.67 -3.68
C LYS A 150 18.45 -8.35 -2.97
N MET A 151 17.43 -8.81 -3.69
CA MET A 151 16.19 -9.37 -3.14
C MET A 151 16.44 -10.43 -2.08
N ASP A 152 17.24 -11.43 -2.41
CA ASP A 152 17.50 -12.57 -1.52
C ASP A 152 18.27 -12.16 -0.25
N TYR A 153 19.22 -11.23 -0.36
CA TYR A 153 19.96 -10.72 0.79
C TYR A 153 19.08 -9.85 1.69
N THR A 154 18.35 -8.91 1.09
CA THR A 154 17.45 -8.00 1.82
C THR A 154 16.43 -8.77 2.64
N TYR A 155 15.89 -9.86 2.11
CA TYR A 155 14.79 -10.59 2.74
C TYR A 155 15.18 -11.96 3.30
N MET A 156 16.47 -12.27 3.42
CA MET A 156 16.98 -13.57 3.81
C MET A 156 16.42 -14.12 5.14
N HIS A 157 15.98 -13.23 6.02
CA HIS A 157 15.46 -13.61 7.34
C HIS A 157 13.94 -13.40 7.49
N SER A 158 13.27 -12.82 6.50
CA SER A 158 11.86 -12.40 6.62
C SER A 158 10.91 -13.55 6.99
N ASP A 159 11.06 -14.73 6.36
CA ASP A 159 10.22 -15.90 6.65
C ASP A 159 10.42 -16.38 8.09
N ARG A 160 11.70 -16.49 8.49
CA ARG A 160 12.07 -16.95 9.84
C ARG A 160 11.61 -15.98 10.92
N ILE A 161 11.69 -14.67 10.66
CA ILE A 161 11.22 -13.64 11.58
C ILE A 161 9.69 -13.72 11.70
N PHE A 162 8.97 -13.87 10.59
CA PHE A 162 7.52 -14.00 10.60
C PHE A 162 7.07 -15.23 11.41
N ASP A 163 7.65 -16.40 11.12
CA ASP A 163 7.33 -17.65 11.82
C ASP A 163 7.68 -17.58 13.32
N PHE A 164 8.83 -16.97 13.63
CA PHE A 164 9.24 -16.73 15.01
C PHE A 164 8.23 -15.87 15.76
N LEU A 165 7.75 -14.78 15.16
CA LEU A 165 6.78 -13.89 15.79
C LEU A 165 5.44 -14.60 16.03
N GLU A 166 4.92 -15.37 15.07
CA GLU A 166 3.70 -16.17 15.27
C GLU A 166 3.85 -17.14 16.46
N LYS A 167 5.02 -17.78 16.56
CA LYS A 167 5.32 -18.70 17.65
C LYS A 167 5.42 -18.02 19.00
N GLU A 168 6.18 -16.92 19.10
CA GLU A 168 6.42 -16.21 20.36
C GLU A 168 5.17 -15.48 20.87
N ILE A 169 4.39 -14.89 19.98
CA ILE A 169 3.12 -14.24 20.31
C ILE A 169 2.06 -15.29 20.68
N GLY A 170 2.17 -16.52 20.15
CA GLY A 170 1.21 -17.60 20.35
C GLY A 170 -0.12 -17.41 19.62
N VAL A 171 -0.18 -16.48 18.68
CA VAL A 171 -1.36 -16.16 17.85
C VAL A 171 -0.98 -16.13 16.39
N LYS A 172 -1.74 -16.84 15.56
CA LYS A 172 -1.53 -16.82 14.11
C LYS A 172 -1.80 -15.41 13.55
N TYR A 173 -1.03 -15.06 12.55
CA TYR A 173 -1.24 -13.81 11.82
C TYR A 173 -2.68 -13.74 11.28
N PRO A 174 -3.44 -12.69 11.63
CA PRO A 174 -4.89 -12.70 11.43
C PRO A 174 -5.34 -12.33 10.01
N TRP A 175 -4.43 -11.89 9.15
CA TRP A 175 -4.73 -11.50 7.77
C TRP A 175 -4.23 -12.55 6.79
N LYS A 176 -4.61 -12.41 5.50
CA LYS A 176 -4.34 -13.44 4.48
C LYS A 176 -3.11 -13.17 3.62
N ILE A 177 -2.41 -12.09 3.86
CA ILE A 177 -1.22 -11.70 3.11
C ILE A 177 -0.37 -10.75 3.95
N TYR A 178 0.94 -10.80 3.78
CA TYR A 178 1.86 -9.80 4.32
C TYR A 178 2.81 -9.33 3.23
N ARG A 179 3.00 -8.01 3.13
CA ARG A 179 3.89 -7.36 2.17
C ARG A 179 4.96 -6.54 2.86
N GLN A 180 6.14 -6.52 2.26
CA GLN A 180 7.25 -5.67 2.63
C GLN A 180 7.62 -4.82 1.41
N VAL A 181 7.48 -3.49 1.54
CA VAL A 181 7.56 -2.56 0.42
C VAL A 181 8.58 -1.46 0.73
N PRO A 182 9.84 -1.59 0.30
CA PRO A 182 10.81 -0.52 0.44
C PRO A 182 10.48 0.60 -0.55
N VAL A 183 10.43 1.82 -0.05
CA VAL A 183 10.17 3.00 -0.86
C VAL A 183 11.30 4.02 -0.71
N ARG A 184 11.42 4.88 -1.70
CA ARG A 184 12.45 5.92 -1.75
C ARG A 184 12.11 7.08 -0.81
N ASP A 185 13.14 7.61 -0.17
CA ASP A 185 13.07 8.83 0.65
C ASP A 185 11.95 8.74 1.72
N PHE A 186 11.76 7.56 2.32
CA PHE A 186 10.77 7.40 3.36
C PHE A 186 11.19 8.18 4.61
N LEU A 187 10.23 8.78 5.30
CA LEU A 187 10.49 9.70 6.41
C LEU A 187 11.05 9.03 7.67
N TYR A 188 10.86 7.72 7.80
CA TYR A 188 11.21 6.92 8.96
C TYR A 188 11.85 5.60 8.53
N ALA A 189 12.30 4.80 9.49
CA ALA A 189 12.81 3.46 9.21
C ALA A 189 11.76 2.54 8.57
N GLY A 190 10.52 2.66 9.00
CA GLY A 190 9.38 1.91 8.46
C GLY A 190 8.06 2.36 9.08
N MET A 191 6.97 1.84 8.51
CA MET A 191 5.62 2.04 8.99
C MET A 191 4.85 0.72 8.91
N GLU A 192 4.25 0.33 10.04
CA GLU A 192 3.52 -0.92 10.25
C GLU A 192 2.12 -0.94 9.63
N ASN A 193 1.94 -0.41 8.44
CA ASN A 193 0.66 -0.45 7.74
C ASN A 193 0.11 -1.87 7.67
N THR A 194 -1.15 -2.06 8.02
CA THR A 194 -1.76 -3.39 8.12
C THR A 194 -1.62 -4.15 6.80
N THR A 195 -1.04 -5.34 6.85
CA THR A 195 -0.75 -6.26 5.74
C THR A 195 0.33 -5.80 4.76
N SER A 196 0.82 -4.58 4.82
CA SER A 196 1.74 -4.03 3.81
C SER A 196 2.67 -3.00 4.45
N THR A 197 3.70 -3.47 5.16
CA THR A 197 4.67 -2.61 5.82
C THR A 197 5.52 -1.86 4.79
N ILE A 198 5.60 -0.55 4.94
CA ILE A 198 6.53 0.28 4.18
C ILE A 198 7.86 0.37 4.94
N PHE A 199 8.96 0.29 4.22
CA PHE A 199 10.32 0.50 4.73
C PHE A 199 11.03 1.57 3.92
N ASP A 200 12.00 2.22 4.53
CA ASP A 200 12.94 3.04 3.77
C ASP A 200 13.81 2.16 2.87
N GLN A 201 14.14 2.66 1.67
CA GLN A 201 14.99 1.93 0.71
C GLN A 201 16.42 1.65 1.25
N ASP A 202 16.87 2.37 2.29
CA ASP A 202 18.18 2.15 2.90
C ASP A 202 18.28 0.79 3.63
N PHE A 203 17.14 0.12 3.84
CA PHE A 203 17.11 -1.27 4.30
C PHE A 203 17.34 -2.30 3.18
N VAL A 204 17.44 -1.87 1.94
CA VAL A 204 17.79 -2.73 0.81
C VAL A 204 19.30 -2.95 0.81
N VAL A 205 19.73 -4.16 1.17
CA VAL A 205 21.14 -4.52 1.35
C VAL A 205 21.58 -5.58 0.35
N ASP A 206 22.84 -5.54 -0.02
CA ASP A 206 23.51 -6.59 -0.80
C ASP A 206 24.27 -7.58 0.10
N SER A 207 25.01 -8.48 -0.50
CA SER A 207 25.88 -9.40 0.23
C SER A 207 26.95 -8.62 1.00
N ILE A 208 27.09 -8.91 2.28
CA ILE A 208 28.19 -8.43 3.11
C ILE A 208 29.47 -9.19 2.73
#